data_85615f551058e069270fab716b104317
#
_entry.id   85615f551058e069270fab716b104317
#
_cell.length_a   1.000
_cell.length_b   1.000
_cell.length_c   1.000
_cell.angle_alpha   90.00
_cell.angle_beta   90.00
_cell.angle_gamma   90.00
#
_symmetry.space_group_name_H-M   'P 1'
#
loop_
_entity.id
_entity.type
_entity.pdbx_description
1 polymer ?
#
loop_
_entity_poly.entity_id
_entity_poly.type
_entity_poly.pdbx_seq_one_letter_code
_entity_poly.pdbx_strand_id
1 'polypeptide(L)'
;MSAPRIIGITGGSGSGKSTLSRELERRGWLFLDCDAIYHDLLKSDHAMLSAIENRFPGTVTDGQLDRKKLGAIVFADRNALLDLNAITHAAVKAEVLRQLERCRTGAVIDAIGLFEGGLAELCDITIAVTAPEALRIQRLMARDGITEDYARSRIAAQHSDDWFRSRCDHTFVNDCQLDASATKCLAFFDNIGII
;
A
#
# COMPACT_ATOMS: atom_id res chain seq x y z
N MET A 1 8.89 26.62 11.45
CA MET A 1 8.56 25.21 11.77
C MET A 1 9.06 24.39 10.60
N SER A 2 9.82 23.29 10.84
CA SER A 2 10.21 22.38 9.77
C SER A 2 8.97 21.74 9.13
N ALA A 3 9.05 21.39 7.83
CA ALA A 3 7.98 20.65 7.18
C ALA A 3 7.71 19.33 7.93
N PRO A 4 6.46 18.84 7.97
CA PRO A 4 6.14 17.56 8.59
C PRO A 4 6.88 16.44 7.87
N ARG A 5 7.44 15.50 8.64
CA ARG A 5 8.17 14.35 8.09
C ARG A 5 7.20 13.35 7.45
N ILE A 6 7.55 12.83 6.29
CA ILE A 6 6.73 11.85 5.56
C ILE A 6 7.48 10.52 5.48
N ILE A 7 6.86 9.43 5.95
CA ILE A 7 7.44 8.09 5.95
C ILE A 7 6.63 7.20 5.01
N GLY A 8 7.31 6.60 4.06
CA GLY A 8 6.75 5.58 3.19
C GLY A 8 6.99 4.18 3.76
N ILE A 9 5.92 3.38 3.92
CA ILE A 9 6.01 2.00 4.36
C ILE A 9 5.50 1.10 3.25
N THR A 10 6.35 0.16 2.82
CA THR A 10 6.02 -0.80 1.76
C THR A 10 6.42 -2.23 2.14
N GLY A 11 6.07 -3.19 1.30
CA GLY A 11 6.34 -4.61 1.49
C GLY A 11 5.18 -5.47 1.04
N GLY A 12 5.41 -6.76 0.87
CA GLY A 12 4.42 -7.68 0.33
C GLY A 12 3.22 -7.94 1.25
N SER A 13 2.18 -8.52 0.70
CA SER A 13 0.97 -8.95 1.44
C SER A 13 1.34 -9.87 2.60
N GLY A 14 0.74 -9.65 3.77
CA GLY A 14 1.00 -10.45 4.98
C GLY A 14 2.30 -10.08 5.73
N SER A 15 3.12 -9.15 5.24
CA SER A 15 4.35 -8.74 5.93
C SER A 15 4.08 -7.97 7.24
N GLY A 16 2.89 -7.35 7.39
CA GLY A 16 2.52 -6.60 8.58
C GLY A 16 2.83 -5.11 8.51
N LYS A 17 2.85 -4.51 7.32
CA LYS A 17 2.98 -3.06 7.12
C LYS A 17 2.08 -2.25 8.03
N SER A 18 0.78 -2.57 8.03
CA SER A 18 -0.22 -1.82 8.80
C SER A 18 0.02 -1.89 10.31
N THR A 19 0.74 -2.90 10.81
CA THR A 19 1.14 -2.93 12.23
C THR A 19 2.15 -1.83 12.53
N LEU A 20 3.15 -1.67 11.66
CA LEU A 20 4.16 -0.62 11.78
C LEU A 20 3.53 0.77 11.57
N SER A 21 2.70 0.93 10.54
CA SER A 21 2.03 2.19 10.20
C SER A 21 1.11 2.67 11.32
N ARG A 22 0.32 1.78 11.91
CA ARG A 22 -0.61 2.11 13.01
C ARG A 22 0.11 2.52 14.30
N GLU A 23 1.35 2.13 14.49
CA GLU A 23 2.10 2.56 15.65
C GLU A 23 2.46 4.07 15.57
N LEU A 24 2.70 4.59 14.37
CA LEU A 24 2.84 6.03 14.14
C LEU A 24 1.48 6.76 14.24
N GLU A 25 0.41 6.18 13.71
CA GLU A 25 -0.95 6.71 13.84
C GLU A 25 -1.33 6.92 15.32
N ARG A 26 -1.06 5.95 16.21
CA ARG A 26 -1.31 6.08 17.66
C ARG A 26 -0.55 7.24 18.30
N ARG A 27 0.51 7.72 17.67
CA ARG A 27 1.32 8.88 18.08
C ARG A 27 0.89 10.19 17.42
N GLY A 28 -0.27 10.19 16.75
CA GLY A 28 -0.85 11.37 16.14
C GLY A 28 -0.30 11.70 14.75
N TRP A 29 0.38 10.74 14.07
CA TRP A 29 0.77 10.90 12.69
C TRP A 29 -0.43 10.67 11.78
N LEU A 30 -0.49 11.40 10.66
CA LEU A 30 -1.50 11.16 9.63
C LEU A 30 -1.24 9.80 8.97
N PHE A 31 -2.19 8.88 9.06
CA PHE A 31 -2.09 7.57 8.42
C PHE A 31 -2.82 7.57 7.08
N LEU A 32 -2.09 7.28 6.01
CA LEU A 32 -2.56 7.21 4.63
C LEU A 32 -2.45 5.76 4.13
N ASP A 33 -3.53 5.01 4.29
CA ASP A 33 -3.69 3.66 3.74
C ASP A 33 -4.09 3.77 2.26
N CYS A 34 -3.16 3.54 1.35
CA CYS A 34 -3.39 3.69 -0.08
C CYS A 34 -4.36 2.65 -0.65
N ASP A 35 -4.49 1.47 -0.03
CA ASP A 35 -5.49 0.48 -0.42
C ASP A 35 -6.90 0.98 -0.05
N ALA A 36 -7.07 1.55 1.14
CA ALA A 36 -8.33 2.16 1.57
C ALA A 36 -8.67 3.38 0.71
N ILE A 37 -7.71 4.27 0.46
CA ILE A 37 -7.87 5.44 -0.43
C ILE A 37 -8.36 4.97 -1.82
N TYR A 38 -7.71 3.99 -2.42
CA TYR A 38 -8.13 3.44 -3.71
C TYR A 38 -9.58 2.93 -3.69
N HIS A 39 -9.95 2.18 -2.64
CA HIS A 39 -11.30 1.67 -2.49
C HIS A 39 -12.36 2.77 -2.34
N ASP A 40 -12.03 3.89 -1.73
CA ASP A 40 -12.93 5.04 -1.60
C ASP A 40 -13.03 5.85 -2.89
N LEU A 41 -11.91 6.01 -3.61
CA LEU A 41 -11.90 6.63 -4.94
C LEU A 41 -12.76 5.86 -5.96
N LEU A 42 -12.78 4.53 -5.89
CA LEU A 42 -13.68 3.71 -6.73
C LEU A 42 -15.17 4.00 -6.53
N LYS A 43 -15.55 4.63 -5.42
CA LYS A 43 -16.94 4.99 -5.11
C LYS A 43 -17.26 6.46 -5.40
N SER A 44 -16.24 7.32 -5.35
CA SER A 44 -16.43 8.78 -5.27
C SER A 44 -15.69 9.58 -6.36
N ASP A 45 -14.64 9.03 -6.96
CA ASP A 45 -13.85 9.75 -7.96
C ASP A 45 -14.39 9.50 -9.38
N HIS A 46 -15.29 10.38 -9.81
CA HIS A 46 -15.87 10.33 -11.15
C HIS A 46 -14.84 10.53 -12.26
N ALA A 47 -13.75 11.28 -12.01
CA ALA A 47 -12.70 11.50 -13.00
C ALA A 47 -11.90 10.21 -13.25
N MET A 48 -11.52 9.50 -12.17
CA MET A 48 -10.86 8.20 -12.28
C MET A 48 -11.76 7.17 -12.97
N LEU A 49 -13.05 7.08 -12.58
CA LEU A 49 -14.00 6.16 -13.22
C LEU A 49 -14.20 6.47 -14.71
N SER A 50 -14.28 7.74 -15.08
CA SER A 50 -14.37 8.16 -16.49
C SER A 50 -13.11 7.80 -17.27
N ALA A 51 -11.93 7.95 -16.69
CA ALA A 51 -10.66 7.56 -17.32
C ALA A 51 -10.59 6.03 -17.52
N ILE A 52 -11.08 5.25 -16.55
CA ILE A 52 -11.19 3.79 -16.66
C ILE A 52 -12.16 3.42 -17.79
N GLU A 53 -13.37 4.01 -17.85
CA GLU A 53 -14.34 3.73 -18.90
C GLU A 53 -13.83 4.09 -20.29
N ASN A 54 -13.14 5.23 -20.42
CA ASN A 54 -12.53 5.65 -21.69
C ASN A 54 -11.48 4.65 -22.19
N ARG A 55 -10.68 4.08 -21.28
CA ARG A 55 -9.66 3.08 -21.65
C ARG A 55 -10.23 1.67 -21.81
N PHE A 56 -11.27 1.34 -21.03
CA PHE A 56 -11.90 0.02 -20.95
C PHE A 56 -13.42 0.13 -21.12
N PRO A 57 -13.93 0.38 -22.35
CA PRO A 57 -15.34 0.67 -22.57
C PRO A 57 -16.28 -0.41 -22.04
N GLY A 58 -17.36 0.03 -21.38
CA GLY A 58 -18.38 -0.79 -20.79
C GLY A 58 -17.98 -1.46 -19.48
N THR A 59 -16.89 -1.03 -18.83
CA THR A 59 -16.51 -1.50 -17.48
C THR A 59 -17.09 -0.62 -16.37
N VAL A 60 -17.58 0.58 -16.70
CA VAL A 60 -18.28 1.45 -15.74
C VAL A 60 -19.70 1.70 -16.23
N THR A 61 -20.70 1.41 -15.40
CA THR A 61 -22.11 1.63 -15.70
C THR A 61 -22.73 2.38 -14.51
N ASP A 62 -23.46 3.47 -14.79
CA ASP A 62 -24.10 4.30 -13.77
C ASP A 62 -23.14 4.73 -12.63
N GLY A 63 -21.89 5.04 -12.99
CA GLY A 63 -20.87 5.46 -12.02
C GLY A 63 -20.31 4.32 -11.15
N GLN A 64 -20.61 3.07 -11.48
CA GLN A 64 -20.12 1.89 -10.76
C GLN A 64 -19.21 1.04 -11.64
N LEU A 65 -18.06 0.66 -11.08
CA LEU A 65 -17.09 -0.19 -11.75
C LEU A 65 -17.48 -1.67 -11.68
N ASP A 66 -17.64 -2.31 -12.83
CA ASP A 66 -17.70 -3.78 -12.94
C ASP A 66 -16.28 -4.37 -12.81
N ARG A 67 -15.89 -4.68 -11.56
CA ARG A 67 -14.56 -5.23 -11.25
C ARG A 67 -14.30 -6.57 -11.93
N LYS A 68 -15.34 -7.39 -12.16
CA LYS A 68 -15.19 -8.69 -12.80
C LYS A 68 -14.87 -8.52 -14.28
N LYS A 69 -15.58 -7.64 -14.95
CA LYS A 69 -15.37 -7.33 -16.37
C LYS A 69 -14.00 -6.70 -16.59
N LEU A 70 -13.66 -5.67 -15.79
CA LEU A 70 -12.33 -5.04 -15.85
C LEU A 70 -11.22 -6.05 -15.58
N GLY A 71 -11.38 -6.87 -14.54
CA GLY A 71 -10.41 -7.92 -14.18
C GLY A 71 -10.15 -8.89 -15.33
N ALA A 72 -11.21 -9.35 -16.02
CA ALA A 72 -11.06 -10.24 -17.17
C ALA A 72 -10.21 -9.62 -18.29
N ILE A 73 -10.31 -8.31 -18.50
CA ILE A 73 -9.50 -7.59 -19.51
C ILE A 73 -8.04 -7.47 -19.06
N VAL A 74 -7.81 -6.93 -17.86
CA VAL A 74 -6.45 -6.57 -17.41
C VAL A 74 -5.60 -7.77 -17.03
N PHE A 75 -6.20 -8.89 -16.62
CA PHE A 75 -5.44 -10.12 -16.36
C PHE A 75 -5.07 -10.88 -17.63
N ALA A 76 -5.75 -10.62 -18.77
CA ALA A 76 -5.43 -11.20 -20.05
C ALA A 76 -4.38 -10.39 -20.84
N ASP A 77 -4.20 -9.11 -20.54
CA ASP A 77 -3.30 -8.21 -21.26
C ASP A 77 -2.45 -7.37 -20.28
N ARG A 78 -1.13 -7.59 -20.35
CA ARG A 78 -0.15 -6.85 -19.53
C ARG A 78 -0.18 -5.33 -19.77
N ASN A 79 -0.40 -4.88 -21.00
CA ASN A 79 -0.46 -3.47 -21.32
C ASN A 79 -1.73 -2.84 -20.73
N ALA A 80 -2.85 -3.55 -20.81
CA ALA A 80 -4.10 -3.13 -20.16
C ALA A 80 -3.93 -2.99 -18.64
N LEU A 81 -3.21 -3.91 -18.00
CA LEU A 81 -2.89 -3.80 -16.57
C LEU A 81 -2.01 -2.57 -16.26
N LEU A 82 -1.00 -2.29 -17.10
CA LEU A 82 -0.16 -1.11 -16.92
C LEU A 82 -0.95 0.19 -17.09
N ASP A 83 -1.86 0.26 -18.04
CA ASP A 83 -2.72 1.43 -18.26
C ASP A 83 -3.68 1.64 -17.07
N LEU A 84 -4.28 0.56 -16.55
CA LEU A 84 -5.12 0.64 -15.36
C LEU A 84 -4.31 1.13 -14.15
N ASN A 85 -3.11 0.59 -13.94
CA ASN A 85 -2.23 1.02 -12.87
C ASN A 85 -1.87 2.52 -13.02
N ALA A 86 -1.57 2.99 -14.21
CA ALA A 86 -1.26 4.41 -14.44
C ALA A 86 -2.43 5.32 -14.05
N ILE A 87 -3.67 4.96 -14.42
CA ILE A 87 -4.88 5.72 -14.07
C ILE A 87 -5.09 5.72 -12.54
N THR A 88 -5.05 4.57 -11.92
CA THR A 88 -5.36 4.42 -10.49
C THR A 88 -4.26 4.99 -9.60
N HIS A 89 -2.98 4.82 -9.95
CA HIS A 89 -1.85 5.40 -9.21
C HIS A 89 -1.89 6.93 -9.25
N ALA A 90 -2.22 7.53 -10.40
CA ALA A 90 -2.35 8.98 -10.50
C ALA A 90 -3.45 9.52 -9.58
N ALA A 91 -4.61 8.86 -9.53
CA ALA A 91 -5.72 9.25 -8.67
C ALA A 91 -5.37 9.11 -7.17
N VAL A 92 -4.76 7.98 -6.78
CA VAL A 92 -4.31 7.76 -5.39
C VAL A 92 -3.25 8.80 -5.00
N LYS A 93 -2.26 9.06 -5.85
CA LYS A 93 -1.21 10.08 -5.59
C LYS A 93 -1.81 11.48 -5.40
N ALA A 94 -2.80 11.85 -6.23
CA ALA A 94 -3.49 13.14 -6.11
C ALA A 94 -4.22 13.26 -4.76
N GLU A 95 -4.91 12.20 -4.32
CA GLU A 95 -5.61 12.19 -3.05
C GLU A 95 -4.64 12.22 -1.85
N VAL A 96 -3.54 11.47 -1.92
CA VAL A 96 -2.45 11.51 -0.92
C VAL A 96 -1.91 12.94 -0.79
N LEU A 97 -1.58 13.61 -1.90
CA LEU A 97 -1.10 15.00 -1.88
C LEU A 97 -2.12 15.93 -1.24
N ARG A 98 -3.41 15.81 -1.58
CA ARG A 98 -4.49 16.62 -1.01
C ARG A 98 -4.60 16.44 0.52
N GLN A 99 -4.38 15.23 1.03
CA GLN A 99 -4.39 14.97 2.47
C GLN A 99 -3.13 15.50 3.15
N LEU A 100 -1.96 15.38 2.52
CA LEU A 100 -0.70 15.89 3.02
C LEU A 100 -0.69 17.43 3.19
N GLU A 101 -1.39 18.20 2.34
CA GLU A 101 -1.53 19.65 2.47
C GLU A 101 -2.06 20.09 3.86
N ARG A 102 -2.86 19.26 4.49
CA ARG A 102 -3.46 19.50 5.81
C ARG A 102 -2.64 18.93 6.96
N CYS A 103 -1.59 18.16 6.67
CA CYS A 103 -0.73 17.53 7.68
C CYS A 103 0.11 18.59 8.40
N ARG A 104 0.17 18.50 9.75
CA ARG A 104 0.94 19.42 10.59
C ARG A 104 1.92 18.72 11.52
N THR A 105 1.79 17.42 11.68
CA THR A 105 2.62 16.60 12.59
C THR A 105 3.67 15.82 11.80
N GLY A 106 3.25 14.71 11.21
CA GLY A 106 3.99 13.82 10.34
C GLY A 106 2.99 12.92 9.65
N ALA A 107 3.38 12.30 8.54
CA ALA A 107 2.52 11.39 7.80
C ALA A 107 3.21 10.05 7.56
N VAL A 108 2.42 8.99 7.52
CA VAL A 108 2.84 7.66 7.09
C VAL A 108 1.99 7.22 5.91
N ILE A 109 2.65 6.89 4.80
CA ILE A 109 2.03 6.37 3.57
C ILE A 109 2.26 4.86 3.56
N ASP A 110 1.18 4.07 3.70
CA ASP A 110 1.21 2.60 3.61
C ASP A 110 0.75 2.19 2.21
N ALA A 111 1.67 1.68 1.39
CA ALA A 111 1.38 1.25 0.03
C ALA A 111 2.27 0.08 -0.39
N ILE A 112 1.67 -0.96 -0.99
CA ILE A 112 2.44 -2.01 -1.68
C ILE A 112 3.15 -1.41 -2.90
N GLY A 113 2.43 -0.64 -3.71
CA GLY A 113 2.93 0.04 -4.90
C GLY A 113 3.54 1.41 -4.60
N LEU A 114 4.30 1.56 -3.52
CA LEU A 114 4.90 2.83 -3.10
C LEU A 114 5.81 3.43 -4.19
N PHE A 115 6.59 2.60 -4.84
CA PHE A 115 7.51 2.99 -5.92
C PHE A 115 6.80 3.12 -7.26
N GLU A 116 5.98 2.14 -7.63
CA GLU A 116 5.24 2.11 -8.89
C GLU A 116 4.23 3.25 -9.00
N GLY A 117 3.64 3.65 -7.87
CA GLY A 117 2.72 4.79 -7.78
C GLY A 117 3.42 6.15 -7.67
N GLY A 118 4.77 6.19 -7.65
CA GLY A 118 5.53 7.43 -7.48
C GLY A 118 5.31 8.12 -6.13
N LEU A 119 4.87 7.36 -5.11
CA LEU A 119 4.64 7.89 -3.76
C LEU A 119 5.95 7.96 -2.95
N ALA A 120 6.95 7.12 -3.29
CA ALA A 120 8.25 7.14 -2.65
C ALA A 120 8.95 8.50 -2.76
N GLU A 121 8.73 9.22 -3.87
CA GLU A 121 9.28 10.57 -4.10
C GLU A 121 8.76 11.63 -3.11
N LEU A 122 7.64 11.34 -2.44
CA LEU A 122 7.04 12.22 -1.44
C LEU A 122 7.60 11.97 -0.04
N CYS A 123 8.34 10.87 0.15
CA CYS A 123 8.78 10.38 1.45
C CYS A 123 10.19 10.88 1.78
N ASP A 124 10.38 11.33 3.04
CA ASP A 124 11.71 11.63 3.57
C ASP A 124 12.49 10.35 3.91
N ILE A 125 11.75 9.28 4.27
CA ILE A 125 12.28 7.96 4.61
C ILE A 125 11.34 6.90 4.08
N THR A 126 11.91 5.84 3.50
CA THR A 126 11.19 4.66 3.05
C THR A 126 11.58 3.42 3.85
N ILE A 127 10.58 2.60 4.22
CA ILE A 127 10.76 1.42 5.06
C ILE A 127 10.16 0.20 4.36
N ALA A 128 10.99 -0.81 4.10
CA ALA A 128 10.55 -2.13 3.66
C ALA A 128 10.12 -2.96 4.87
N VAL A 129 8.90 -3.49 4.87
CA VAL A 129 8.44 -4.45 5.88
C VAL A 129 8.47 -5.84 5.27
N THR A 130 9.27 -6.72 5.86
CA THR A 130 9.41 -8.12 5.42
C THR A 130 9.02 -9.09 6.53
N ALA A 131 8.61 -10.30 6.17
CA ALA A 131 8.33 -11.37 7.11
C ALA A 131 8.57 -12.74 6.45
N PRO A 132 8.91 -13.77 7.21
CA PRO A 132 9.00 -15.14 6.69
C PRO A 132 7.75 -15.54 5.91
N GLU A 133 7.93 -16.19 4.74
CA GLU A 133 6.81 -16.54 3.85
C GLU A 133 5.73 -17.35 4.55
N ALA A 134 6.12 -18.35 5.36
CA ALA A 134 5.19 -19.15 6.13
C ALA A 134 4.28 -18.31 7.06
N LEU A 135 4.86 -17.29 7.69
CA LEU A 135 4.11 -16.38 8.55
C LEU A 135 3.19 -15.45 7.75
N ARG A 136 3.63 -15.00 6.57
CA ARG A 136 2.79 -14.22 5.64
C ARG A 136 1.59 -15.00 5.17
N ILE A 137 1.76 -16.28 4.82
CA ILE A 137 0.69 -17.21 4.42
C ILE A 137 -0.32 -17.36 5.55
N GLN A 138 0.14 -17.67 6.77
CA GLN A 138 -0.73 -17.82 7.94
C GLN A 138 -1.57 -16.57 8.20
N ARG A 139 -0.94 -15.39 8.13
CA ARG A 139 -1.63 -14.10 8.33
C ARG A 139 -2.67 -13.84 7.25
N LEU A 140 -2.39 -14.16 5.98
CA LEU A 140 -3.33 -13.99 4.87
C LEU A 140 -4.52 -14.94 5.01
N MET A 141 -4.28 -16.22 5.32
CA MET A 141 -5.35 -17.20 5.56
C MET A 141 -6.26 -16.76 6.71
N ALA A 142 -5.67 -16.34 7.83
CA ALA A 142 -6.43 -15.92 9.01
C ALA A 142 -7.24 -14.62 8.78
N ARG A 143 -6.68 -13.65 8.04
CA ARG A 143 -7.33 -12.36 7.79
C ARG A 143 -8.41 -12.42 6.72
N ASP A 144 -8.09 -13.11 5.60
CA ASP A 144 -8.91 -13.05 4.38
C ASP A 144 -9.77 -14.31 4.17
N GLY A 145 -9.60 -15.36 5.01
CA GLY A 145 -10.33 -16.62 4.89
C GLY A 145 -10.00 -17.41 3.62
N ILE A 146 -8.82 -17.20 3.04
CA ILE A 146 -8.38 -17.81 1.78
C ILE A 146 -7.60 -19.11 2.02
N THR A 147 -7.50 -19.94 0.98
CA THR A 147 -6.69 -21.17 1.02
C THR A 147 -5.18 -20.84 0.98
N GLU A 148 -4.36 -21.79 1.42
CA GLU A 148 -2.90 -21.67 1.38
C GLU A 148 -2.39 -21.46 -0.05
N ASP A 149 -2.89 -22.21 -1.02
CA ASP A 149 -2.49 -22.09 -2.44
C ASP A 149 -2.78 -20.69 -2.98
N TYR A 150 -3.94 -20.11 -2.61
CA TYR A 150 -4.27 -18.75 -3.03
C TYR A 150 -3.40 -17.71 -2.32
N ALA A 151 -3.07 -17.91 -1.05
CA ALA A 151 -2.13 -17.06 -0.33
C ALA A 151 -0.73 -17.09 -0.97
N ARG A 152 -0.23 -18.28 -1.33
CA ARG A 152 1.04 -18.46 -2.06
C ARG A 152 1.03 -17.76 -3.41
N SER A 153 -0.03 -17.94 -4.19
CA SER A 153 -0.14 -17.27 -5.51
C SER A 153 -0.17 -15.75 -5.39
N ARG A 154 -0.83 -15.18 -4.38
CA ARG A 154 -0.81 -13.73 -4.10
C ARG A 154 0.58 -13.22 -3.73
N ILE A 155 1.34 -13.99 -2.97
CA ILE A 155 2.73 -13.64 -2.61
C ILE A 155 3.63 -13.70 -3.85
N ALA A 156 3.52 -14.75 -4.65
CA ALA A 156 4.32 -14.95 -5.85
C ALA A 156 4.06 -13.90 -6.95
N ALA A 157 2.86 -13.32 -6.97
CA ALA A 157 2.50 -12.25 -7.92
C ALA A 157 3.10 -10.87 -7.56
N GLN A 158 3.75 -10.75 -6.40
CA GLN A 158 4.34 -9.50 -5.92
C GLN A 158 5.86 -9.51 -6.05
N HIS A 159 6.48 -8.34 -5.88
CA HIS A 159 7.94 -8.26 -5.78
C HIS A 159 8.47 -9.05 -4.57
N SER A 160 9.69 -9.55 -4.69
CA SER A 160 10.39 -10.25 -3.60
C SER A 160 10.75 -9.30 -2.45
N ASP A 161 10.98 -9.87 -1.26
CA ASP A 161 11.46 -9.10 -0.12
C ASP A 161 12.80 -8.40 -0.43
N ASP A 162 13.68 -9.01 -1.22
CA ASP A 162 14.96 -8.41 -1.63
C ASP A 162 14.76 -7.21 -2.56
N TRP A 163 13.74 -7.25 -3.41
CA TRP A 163 13.38 -6.11 -4.24
C TRP A 163 12.96 -4.91 -3.39
N PHE A 164 12.14 -5.11 -2.35
CA PHE A 164 11.76 -4.04 -1.42
C PHE A 164 12.95 -3.55 -0.61
N ARG A 165 13.77 -4.45 -0.07
CA ARG A 165 14.97 -4.12 0.72
C ARG A 165 15.97 -3.27 -0.05
N SER A 166 16.18 -3.56 -1.34
CA SER A 166 17.15 -2.84 -2.16
C SER A 166 16.74 -1.42 -2.53
N ARG A 167 15.46 -1.06 -2.33
CA ARG A 167 14.89 0.24 -2.72
C ARG A 167 14.56 1.15 -1.55
N CYS A 168 14.42 0.59 -0.36
CA CYS A 168 14.08 1.36 0.83
C CYS A 168 15.33 1.73 1.64
N ASP A 169 15.24 2.85 2.36
CA ASP A 169 16.31 3.31 3.25
C ASP A 169 16.52 2.38 4.44
N HIS A 170 15.42 1.79 4.94
CA HIS A 170 15.43 0.88 6.08
C HIS A 170 14.60 -0.37 5.82
N THR A 171 14.91 -1.44 6.57
CA THR A 171 14.14 -2.68 6.56
C THR A 171 13.70 -3.04 7.97
N PHE A 172 12.39 -3.25 8.13
CA PHE A 172 11.80 -3.82 9.33
C PHE A 172 11.45 -5.30 9.09
N VAL A 173 12.08 -6.20 9.84
CA VAL A 173 11.77 -7.64 9.77
C VAL A 173 10.71 -7.97 10.80
N ASN A 174 9.50 -8.27 10.35
CA ASN A 174 8.34 -8.59 11.18
C ASN A 174 8.17 -10.12 11.32
N ASP A 175 9.03 -10.74 12.10
CA ASP A 175 9.09 -12.18 12.39
C ASP A 175 8.34 -12.59 13.67
N CYS A 176 7.67 -11.64 14.35
CA CYS A 176 7.01 -11.84 15.64
C CYS A 176 5.51 -12.12 15.48
N GLN A 177 4.91 -12.73 16.52
CA GLN A 177 3.47 -12.73 16.73
C GLN A 177 2.97 -11.34 17.14
N LEU A 178 1.67 -11.06 16.92
CA LEU A 178 1.07 -9.71 17.03
C LEU A 178 1.39 -8.95 18.33
N ASP A 179 1.43 -9.63 19.47
CA ASP A 179 1.61 -8.97 20.78
C ASP A 179 3.05 -8.49 21.05
N ALA A 180 4.05 -9.13 20.46
CA ALA A 180 5.45 -8.71 20.57
C ALA A 180 5.83 -7.57 19.57
N SER A 181 4.95 -7.25 18.66
CA SER A 181 5.21 -6.39 17.52
C SER A 181 5.26 -4.91 17.90
N ALA A 182 4.47 -4.43 18.87
CA ALA A 182 4.46 -3.02 19.25
C ALA A 182 5.80 -2.56 19.84
N THR A 183 6.35 -3.30 20.79
CA THR A 183 7.67 -2.99 21.39
C THR A 183 8.78 -3.00 20.34
N LYS A 184 8.74 -3.97 19.42
CA LYS A 184 9.71 -4.07 18.32
C LYS A 184 9.59 -2.91 17.34
N CYS A 185 8.36 -2.47 17.03
CA CYS A 185 8.11 -1.29 16.20
C CYS A 185 8.70 -0.03 16.84
N LEU A 186 8.49 0.17 18.13
CA LEU A 186 9.00 1.34 18.85
C LEU A 186 10.53 1.37 18.86
N ALA A 187 11.16 0.25 19.22
CA ALA A 187 12.61 0.15 19.22
C ALA A 187 13.21 0.38 17.82
N PHE A 188 12.51 -0.06 16.78
CA PHE A 188 12.92 0.21 15.41
C PHE A 188 12.82 1.70 15.05
N PHE A 189 11.73 2.36 15.38
CA PHE A 189 11.56 3.80 15.10
C PHE A 189 12.55 4.66 15.90
N ASP A 190 12.82 4.31 17.15
CA ASP A 190 13.85 4.97 17.98
C ASP A 190 15.24 4.84 17.32
N ASN A 191 15.61 3.62 16.90
CA ASN A 191 16.89 3.35 16.24
C ASN A 191 17.13 4.15 14.96
N ILE A 192 16.08 4.46 14.22
CA ILE A 192 16.18 5.25 12.97
C ILE A 192 15.81 6.73 13.17
N GLY A 193 15.68 7.16 14.42
CA GLY A 193 15.48 8.58 14.78
C GLY A 193 14.14 9.17 14.33
N ILE A 194 13.06 8.38 14.37
CA ILE A 194 11.71 8.84 14.03
C ILE A 194 10.94 9.29 15.27
N ILE A 195 11.13 8.61 16.39
CA ILE A 195 10.49 8.91 17.70
C ILE A 195 11.55 9.03 18.76
#